data_cced23f6f7e017986f94d08aff3496a5
#
_entry.id   cced23f6f7e017986f94d08aff3496a5
#
_cell.length_a   1.000
_cell.length_b   1.000
_cell.length_c   1.000
_cell.angle_alpha   90.00
_cell.angle_beta   90.00
_cell.angle_gamma   90.00
#
_symmetry.space_group_name_H-M   'P 1'
#
loop_
_entity.id
_entity.type
_entity.pdbx_description
1 polymer ?
#
loop_
_entity_poly.entity_id
_entity_poly.type
_entity_poly.pdbx_seq_one_letter_code
_entity_poly.pdbx_strand_id
1 'polypeptide(L)'
;YYTTTKSEKVYAGGNTSPRGLYTEGSETFYENNFSFLATARKDNLIDRLGGFVTFGGNLMLQQRNKMNASAGELLVPNLFSLNNGVNKPTVTSELIRRRMNSLYGSLQLNWDGYLFLDVTARNDWSSTMSKANRSYFYPSVSFSAVISDMLPKIGGSMPDWFSFAKVRASFAEVGNDLDPYQLYNFYSVGKDPNGNTTAKPGKVLYDSDVRSELIKSWEAGFDIRFFNNRLGLDAAWYKSNATRQLLDLPMDPFSGYASRKINAGNIQNEGLEISLNGTILDNPAGLSWSSTAQFSLNRNKIKELYEGVNLYDIKTFDAIQIVAPVGGYYGEIYGQTFMRVTDENSPHYGKIVVGDDGLPLISTEKSKVGNQSPDWMMGWTNNFSYKGFNLSFLIDFRIGGSIYSATASN
;
A
#
# COMPACT_ATOMS: atom_id res chain seq x y z
N TYR A 1 -22.11 -9.06 -4.73
CA TYR A 1 -22.84 -8.32 -5.76
C TYR A 1 -23.21 -6.93 -5.27
N TYR A 2 -22.91 -5.92 -6.07
CA TYR A 2 -23.43 -4.57 -5.89
C TYR A 2 -23.63 -3.88 -7.24
N THR A 3 -24.55 -2.92 -7.25
CA THR A 3 -24.69 -1.97 -8.36
C THR A 3 -24.60 -0.56 -7.79
N THR A 4 -23.73 0.27 -8.36
CA THR A 4 -23.59 1.67 -8.01
C THR A 4 -23.99 2.52 -9.20
N THR A 5 -24.81 3.52 -8.97
CA THR A 5 -25.15 4.56 -9.95
C THR A 5 -24.54 5.88 -9.49
N LYS A 6 -23.99 6.64 -10.43
CA LYS A 6 -23.43 7.98 -10.18
C LYS A 6 -24.00 8.95 -11.19
N SER A 7 -24.26 10.17 -10.75
CA SER A 7 -24.54 11.28 -11.67
C SER A 7 -23.67 12.47 -11.26
N GLU A 8 -23.15 13.17 -12.24
CA GLU A 8 -22.40 14.41 -12.07
C GLU A 8 -23.16 15.55 -12.74
N LYS A 9 -23.36 16.62 -11.99
CA LYS A 9 -24.03 17.85 -12.43
C LYS A 9 -23.05 18.99 -12.28
N VAL A 10 -22.64 19.57 -13.40
CA VAL A 10 -21.84 20.80 -13.42
C VAL A 10 -22.78 21.94 -13.82
N TYR A 11 -22.93 22.93 -12.95
CA TYR A 11 -23.77 24.08 -13.19
C TYR A 11 -23.13 25.04 -14.20
N ALA A 12 -23.96 25.73 -14.94
CA ALA A 12 -23.52 26.73 -15.89
C ALA A 12 -22.84 27.93 -15.20
N GLY A 13 -21.92 28.58 -15.92
CA GLY A 13 -21.22 29.79 -15.46
C GLY A 13 -19.74 29.56 -15.12
N GLY A 14 -19.23 28.33 -15.16
CA GLY A 14 -17.80 28.03 -15.00
C GLY A 14 -17.02 28.22 -16.31
N ASN A 15 -15.71 28.54 -16.20
CA ASN A 15 -14.85 28.74 -17.38
C ASN A 15 -14.66 27.46 -18.22
N THR A 16 -14.71 26.27 -17.57
CA THR A 16 -14.51 24.97 -18.22
C THR A 16 -15.78 24.38 -18.81
N SER A 17 -16.95 24.79 -18.31
CA SER A 17 -18.24 24.30 -18.77
C SER A 17 -19.26 25.44 -18.68
N PRO A 18 -19.22 26.45 -19.60
CA PRO A 18 -20.03 27.64 -19.51
C PRO A 18 -21.54 27.36 -19.47
N ARG A 19 -21.97 26.29 -20.12
CA ARG A 19 -23.39 25.88 -20.21
C ARG A 19 -23.75 24.77 -19.23
N GLY A 20 -22.78 24.32 -18.45
CA GLY A 20 -22.90 23.14 -17.56
C GLY A 20 -22.70 21.82 -18.28
N LEU A 21 -22.65 20.74 -17.51
CA LEU A 21 -22.43 19.38 -18.00
C LEU A 21 -23.29 18.41 -17.20
N TYR A 22 -23.67 17.30 -17.83
CA TYR A 22 -24.36 16.20 -17.17
C TYR A 22 -23.82 14.86 -17.60
N THR A 23 -23.52 14.01 -16.62
CA THR A 23 -23.12 12.60 -16.84
C THR A 23 -23.90 11.68 -15.92
N GLU A 24 -24.21 10.49 -16.44
CA GLU A 24 -24.74 9.36 -15.67
C GLU A 24 -23.87 8.13 -15.91
N GLY A 25 -23.63 7.37 -14.84
CA GLY A 25 -22.88 6.13 -14.92
C GLY A 25 -23.47 5.06 -14.03
N SER A 26 -23.31 3.82 -14.45
CA SER A 26 -23.62 2.65 -13.62
C SER A 26 -22.43 1.69 -13.62
N GLU A 27 -22.16 1.11 -12.47
CA GLU A 27 -21.20 0.04 -12.31
C GLU A 27 -21.88 -1.12 -11.59
N THR A 28 -21.85 -2.29 -12.22
CA THR A 28 -22.30 -3.54 -11.63
C THR A 28 -21.09 -4.44 -11.42
N PHE A 29 -20.89 -4.87 -10.20
CA PHE A 29 -19.84 -5.79 -9.82
C PHE A 29 -20.46 -7.05 -9.20
N TYR A 30 -19.95 -8.21 -9.61
CA TYR A 30 -20.18 -9.45 -8.89
C TYR A 30 -18.92 -10.28 -8.78
N GLU A 31 -18.82 -11.00 -7.68
CA GLU A 31 -17.78 -11.97 -7.40
C GLU A 31 -18.41 -13.26 -6.91
N ASN A 32 -18.02 -14.34 -7.51
CA ASN A 32 -18.38 -15.69 -7.10
C ASN A 32 -17.12 -16.38 -6.57
N ASN A 33 -17.17 -16.86 -5.34
CA ASN A 33 -16.14 -17.66 -4.71
C ASN A 33 -16.70 -19.02 -4.38
N PHE A 34 -16.06 -20.06 -4.90
CA PHE A 34 -16.28 -21.44 -4.47
C PHE A 34 -15.01 -21.90 -3.76
N SER A 35 -15.12 -22.21 -2.47
CA SER A 35 -13.99 -22.64 -1.67
C SER A 35 -14.28 -23.96 -0.96
N PHE A 36 -13.23 -24.74 -0.77
CA PHE A 36 -13.25 -25.93 0.07
C PHE A 36 -12.10 -25.88 1.06
N LEU A 37 -12.29 -26.49 2.21
CA LEU A 37 -11.32 -26.58 3.27
C LEU A 37 -11.42 -27.94 3.96
N ALA A 38 -10.32 -28.65 4.05
CA ALA A 38 -10.19 -29.87 4.83
C ALA A 38 -9.17 -29.65 5.91
N THR A 39 -9.50 -30.07 7.12
CA THR A 39 -8.68 -29.87 8.31
C THR A 39 -8.54 -31.18 9.06
N ALA A 40 -7.33 -31.52 9.48
CA ALA A 40 -7.07 -32.61 10.38
C ALA A 40 -6.24 -32.11 11.57
N ARG A 41 -6.65 -32.45 12.77
CA ARG A 41 -5.97 -32.11 14.03
C ARG A 41 -5.74 -33.35 14.85
N LYS A 42 -4.55 -33.42 15.42
CA LYS A 42 -4.23 -34.43 16.41
C LYS A 42 -3.29 -33.81 17.46
N ASP A 43 -3.74 -33.79 18.70
CA ASP A 43 -3.02 -33.12 19.80
C ASP A 43 -1.81 -33.92 20.29
N ASN A 44 -1.79 -35.24 20.05
CA ASN A 44 -0.67 -36.14 20.37
C ASN A 44 -0.35 -37.01 19.15
N LEU A 45 0.42 -36.49 18.19
CA LEU A 45 0.95 -37.26 17.06
C LEU A 45 1.98 -38.27 17.53
N ILE A 46 2.92 -37.80 18.37
CA ILE A 46 3.91 -38.49 19.13
C ILE A 46 3.91 -37.84 20.52
N ASP A 47 4.56 -38.40 21.52
CA ASP A 47 4.65 -37.79 22.85
C ASP A 47 5.05 -36.31 22.77
N ARG A 48 4.24 -35.42 23.36
CA ARG A 48 4.39 -33.97 23.41
C ARG A 48 4.26 -33.21 22.07
N LEU A 49 4.08 -33.89 20.92
CA LEU A 49 3.94 -33.26 19.62
C LEU A 49 2.48 -33.28 19.20
N GLY A 50 1.86 -32.12 19.13
CA GLY A 50 0.58 -31.88 18.48
C GLY A 50 0.74 -31.35 17.05
N GLY A 51 -0.25 -31.58 16.21
CA GLY A 51 -0.24 -31.08 14.85
C GLY A 51 -1.61 -30.77 14.30
N PHE A 52 -1.63 -29.82 13.39
CA PHE A 52 -2.80 -29.36 12.69
C PHE A 52 -2.43 -29.16 11.22
N VAL A 53 -3.16 -29.81 10.32
CA VAL A 53 -2.95 -29.71 8.88
C VAL A 53 -4.23 -29.18 8.26
N THR A 54 -4.09 -28.21 7.38
CA THR A 54 -5.18 -27.71 6.54
C THR A 54 -4.79 -27.80 5.09
N PHE A 55 -5.75 -28.22 4.27
CA PHE A 55 -5.66 -28.17 2.83
C PHE A 55 -6.93 -27.56 2.26
N GLY A 56 -6.80 -26.62 1.33
CA GLY A 56 -7.93 -25.92 0.75
C GLY A 56 -7.68 -25.40 -0.64
N GLY A 57 -8.74 -24.95 -1.26
CA GLY A 57 -8.71 -24.31 -2.56
C GLY A 57 -9.82 -23.29 -2.71
N ASN A 58 -9.64 -22.37 -3.65
CA ASN A 58 -10.64 -21.38 -4.01
C ASN A 58 -10.70 -21.18 -5.52
N LEU A 59 -11.91 -21.09 -6.05
CA LEU A 59 -12.20 -20.71 -7.43
C LEU A 59 -12.93 -19.37 -7.37
N MET A 60 -12.28 -18.31 -7.83
CA MET A 60 -12.83 -16.96 -7.86
C MET A 60 -13.13 -16.53 -9.29
N LEU A 61 -14.30 -15.98 -9.50
CA LEU A 61 -14.71 -15.31 -10.74
C LEU A 61 -15.24 -13.93 -10.39
N GLN A 62 -14.60 -12.89 -10.93
CA GLN A 62 -15.05 -11.51 -10.85
C GLN A 62 -15.52 -11.02 -12.21
N GLN A 63 -16.58 -10.23 -12.22
CA GLN A 63 -17.00 -9.46 -13.38
C GLN A 63 -17.45 -8.07 -12.94
N ARG A 64 -17.00 -7.07 -13.68
CA ARG A 64 -17.38 -5.68 -13.52
C ARG A 64 -17.87 -5.13 -14.86
N ASN A 65 -19.09 -4.65 -14.88
CA ASN A 65 -19.68 -3.95 -16.01
C ASN A 65 -19.78 -2.48 -15.66
N LYS A 66 -19.19 -1.63 -16.48
CA LYS A 66 -19.31 -0.19 -16.36
C LYS A 66 -19.99 0.38 -17.59
N MET A 67 -20.90 1.28 -17.39
CA MET A 67 -21.49 2.10 -18.43
C MET A 67 -21.46 3.54 -17.97
N ASN A 68 -21.04 4.44 -18.85
CA ASN A 68 -21.05 5.86 -18.60
C ASN A 68 -21.61 6.59 -19.82
N ALA A 69 -22.53 7.51 -19.60
CA ALA A 69 -23.14 8.34 -20.61
C ALA A 69 -22.95 9.81 -20.25
N SER A 70 -22.50 10.62 -21.19
CA SER A 70 -22.27 12.06 -21.01
C SER A 70 -23.04 12.85 -22.06
N ALA A 71 -23.85 13.79 -21.61
CA ALA A 71 -24.50 14.77 -22.47
C ALA A 71 -23.50 15.79 -23.05
N GLY A 72 -22.32 15.93 -22.45
CA GLY A 72 -21.40 17.01 -22.73
C GLY A 72 -22.00 18.37 -22.28
N GLU A 73 -21.74 19.47 -23.02
CA GLU A 73 -22.36 20.76 -22.76
C GLU A 73 -23.87 20.68 -22.93
N LEU A 74 -24.60 21.36 -22.04
CA LEU A 74 -26.06 21.38 -22.04
C LEU A 74 -26.63 22.43 -23.03
N LEU A 75 -27.66 22.06 -23.79
CA LEU A 75 -28.38 22.96 -24.68
C LEU A 75 -29.14 24.02 -23.88
N VAL A 76 -29.91 23.60 -22.89
CA VAL A 76 -30.56 24.46 -21.90
C VAL A 76 -29.74 24.40 -20.61
N PRO A 77 -29.12 25.52 -20.18
CA PRO A 77 -28.31 25.55 -18.99
C PRO A 77 -29.05 25.05 -17.74
N ASN A 78 -28.36 24.23 -16.92
CA ASN A 78 -28.88 23.69 -15.66
C ASN A 78 -30.10 22.73 -15.78
N LEU A 79 -30.49 22.33 -16.99
CA LEU A 79 -31.43 21.23 -17.21
C LEU A 79 -30.64 19.92 -17.37
N PHE A 80 -30.48 19.18 -16.28
CA PHE A 80 -29.64 17.97 -16.20
C PHE A 80 -30.37 16.74 -16.75
N SER A 81 -30.17 16.49 -18.04
CA SER A 81 -30.68 15.32 -18.76
C SER A 81 -29.72 14.94 -19.86
N LEU A 82 -29.56 13.66 -20.13
CA LEU A 82 -28.72 13.16 -21.23
C LEU A 82 -29.21 13.64 -22.59
N ASN A 83 -30.51 13.82 -22.76
CA ASN A 83 -31.09 14.30 -23.99
C ASN A 83 -30.95 15.81 -24.19
N ASN A 84 -30.48 16.56 -23.19
CA ASN A 84 -30.28 18.00 -23.25
C ASN A 84 -28.84 18.38 -23.63
N GLY A 85 -28.05 17.48 -24.21
CA GLY A 85 -26.74 17.82 -24.75
C GLY A 85 -26.80 18.63 -26.04
N VAL A 86 -25.83 19.55 -26.22
CA VAL A 86 -25.65 20.26 -27.54
C VAL A 86 -25.36 19.25 -28.64
N ASN A 87 -24.61 18.17 -28.30
CA ASN A 87 -24.33 17.06 -29.17
C ASN A 87 -25.00 15.77 -28.65
N LYS A 88 -25.03 14.75 -29.52
CA LYS A 88 -25.51 13.43 -29.07
C LYS A 88 -24.69 12.93 -27.89
N PRO A 89 -25.32 12.29 -26.89
CA PRO A 89 -24.61 11.76 -25.74
C PRO A 89 -23.51 10.79 -26.17
N THR A 90 -22.35 10.90 -25.54
CA THR A 90 -21.27 9.92 -25.66
C THR A 90 -21.51 8.81 -24.66
N VAL A 91 -21.52 7.55 -25.13
CA VAL A 91 -21.70 6.39 -24.28
C VAL A 91 -20.44 5.53 -24.35
N THR A 92 -19.92 5.14 -23.18
CA THR A 92 -18.83 4.19 -23.03
C THR A 92 -19.32 2.98 -22.25
N SER A 93 -18.87 1.79 -22.66
CA SER A 93 -19.19 0.52 -21.98
C SER A 93 -17.91 -0.28 -21.84
N GLU A 94 -17.69 -0.83 -20.65
CA GLU A 94 -16.52 -1.62 -20.31
C GLU A 94 -16.95 -2.89 -19.58
N LEU A 95 -16.43 -4.03 -20.01
CA LEU A 95 -16.61 -5.34 -19.38
C LEU A 95 -15.25 -5.87 -18.92
N ILE A 96 -15.06 -5.93 -17.61
CA ILE A 96 -13.83 -6.43 -16.99
C ILE A 96 -14.13 -7.78 -16.36
N ARG A 97 -13.33 -8.80 -16.70
CA ARG A 97 -13.41 -10.14 -16.11
C ARG A 97 -12.06 -10.58 -15.58
N ARG A 98 -12.07 -11.18 -14.39
CA ARG A 98 -10.91 -11.79 -13.75
C ARG A 98 -11.31 -13.16 -13.19
N ARG A 99 -10.43 -14.14 -13.35
CA ARG A 99 -10.52 -15.44 -12.69
C ARG A 99 -9.23 -15.73 -11.97
N MET A 100 -9.35 -16.27 -10.77
CA MET A 100 -8.21 -16.76 -10.00
C MET A 100 -8.58 -18.13 -9.40
N ASN A 101 -7.74 -19.11 -9.63
CA ASN A 101 -7.83 -20.42 -8.98
C ASN A 101 -6.68 -20.53 -7.99
N SER A 102 -6.94 -21.10 -6.82
CA SER A 102 -5.95 -21.18 -5.75
C SER A 102 -5.99 -22.55 -5.10
N LEU A 103 -4.80 -23.08 -4.78
CA LEU A 103 -4.63 -24.19 -3.86
C LEU A 103 -3.68 -23.76 -2.74
N TYR A 104 -4.00 -24.13 -1.52
CA TYR A 104 -3.17 -23.78 -0.37
C TYR A 104 -3.20 -24.88 0.68
N GLY A 105 -2.14 -24.90 1.48
CA GLY A 105 -2.04 -25.78 2.62
C GLY A 105 -1.28 -25.12 3.76
N SER A 106 -1.55 -25.56 4.96
CA SER A 106 -0.80 -25.19 6.16
C SER A 106 -0.54 -26.39 7.05
N LEU A 107 0.62 -26.37 7.68
CA LEU A 107 1.04 -27.30 8.73
C LEU A 107 1.40 -26.49 9.95
N GLN A 108 0.72 -26.73 11.05
CA GLN A 108 1.10 -26.22 12.37
C GLN A 108 1.57 -27.37 13.24
N LEU A 109 2.74 -27.23 13.83
CA LEU A 109 3.28 -28.15 14.80
C LEU A 109 3.43 -27.44 16.15
N ASN A 110 3.06 -28.14 17.21
CA ASN A 110 3.16 -27.65 18.56
C ASN A 110 3.90 -28.69 19.41
N TRP A 111 5.06 -28.34 19.91
CA TRP A 111 5.82 -29.17 20.84
C TRP A 111 5.56 -28.70 22.26
N ASP A 112 4.90 -29.59 23.03
CA ASP A 112 4.65 -29.44 24.46
C ASP A 112 4.06 -28.10 24.92
N GLY A 113 3.34 -27.40 24.02
CA GLY A 113 2.68 -26.13 24.28
C GLY A 113 3.60 -24.90 24.33
N TYR A 114 4.91 -25.04 24.09
CA TYR A 114 5.83 -23.90 24.15
C TYR A 114 6.63 -23.65 22.87
N LEU A 115 6.81 -24.63 21.98
CA LEU A 115 7.39 -24.39 20.65
C LEU A 115 6.35 -24.58 19.58
N PHE A 116 6.29 -23.65 18.64
CA PHE A 116 5.35 -23.67 17.53
C PHE A 116 6.09 -23.46 16.22
N LEU A 117 5.75 -24.26 15.23
CA LEU A 117 6.19 -24.11 13.86
C LEU A 117 4.97 -24.09 12.96
N ASP A 118 4.82 -23.02 12.20
CA ASP A 118 3.77 -22.85 11.21
C ASP A 118 4.42 -22.77 9.82
N VAL A 119 3.98 -23.64 8.90
CA VAL A 119 4.41 -23.61 7.51
C VAL A 119 3.19 -23.48 6.65
N THR A 120 3.17 -22.52 5.74
CA THR A 120 2.09 -22.38 4.75
C THR A 120 2.65 -22.36 3.33
N ALA A 121 1.87 -22.82 2.41
CA ALA A 121 2.18 -22.77 0.99
C ALA A 121 0.90 -22.50 0.20
N ARG A 122 0.99 -21.63 -0.78
CA ARG A 122 -0.12 -21.32 -1.69
C ARG A 122 0.38 -21.18 -3.12
N ASN A 123 -0.40 -21.68 -4.05
CA ASN A 123 -0.22 -21.43 -5.47
C ASN A 123 -1.50 -20.86 -6.06
N ASP A 124 -1.35 -19.76 -6.78
CA ASP A 124 -2.43 -19.10 -7.50
C ASP A 124 -2.21 -19.19 -9.00
N TRP A 125 -3.30 -19.33 -9.75
CA TRP A 125 -3.36 -19.28 -11.22
C TRP A 125 -4.29 -18.15 -11.61
N SER A 126 -3.72 -17.05 -12.11
CA SER A 126 -4.49 -15.86 -12.48
C SER A 126 -4.70 -15.76 -14.00
N SER A 127 -5.91 -15.35 -14.38
CA SER A 127 -6.24 -15.05 -15.78
C SER A 127 -5.68 -13.72 -16.28
N THR A 128 -5.14 -12.89 -15.40
CA THR A 128 -4.54 -11.60 -15.74
C THR A 128 -3.09 -11.75 -16.21
N MET A 129 -2.52 -12.94 -16.01
CA MET A 129 -1.13 -13.26 -16.36
C MET A 129 -1.07 -14.14 -17.62
N SER A 130 0.06 -14.08 -18.34
CA SER A 130 0.30 -14.92 -19.51
C SER A 130 0.29 -16.41 -19.15
N LYS A 131 0.06 -17.27 -20.13
CA LYS A 131 0.03 -18.72 -19.90
C LYS A 131 1.33 -19.24 -19.26
N ALA A 132 2.46 -18.65 -19.58
CA ALA A 132 3.77 -19.01 -19.01
C ALA A 132 3.93 -18.56 -17.55
N ASN A 133 3.36 -17.41 -17.18
CA ASN A 133 3.61 -16.75 -15.89
C ASN A 133 2.37 -16.70 -14.96
N ARG A 134 1.24 -17.31 -15.37
CA ARG A 134 -0.02 -17.24 -14.60
C ARG A 134 -0.01 -17.99 -13.29
N SER A 135 0.93 -18.95 -13.11
CA SER A 135 1.10 -19.73 -11.88
C SER A 135 2.21 -19.14 -11.05
N TYR A 136 1.92 -18.78 -9.82
CA TYR A 136 2.91 -18.27 -8.90
C TYR A 136 2.70 -18.87 -7.50
N PHE A 137 3.81 -19.34 -6.95
CA PHE A 137 3.88 -20.03 -5.67
C PHE A 137 4.53 -19.15 -4.63
N TYR A 138 3.98 -19.13 -3.42
CA TYR A 138 4.51 -18.37 -2.31
C TYR A 138 4.35 -19.13 -0.98
N PRO A 139 5.47 -19.42 -0.31
CA PRO A 139 5.53 -20.07 0.99
C PRO A 139 5.58 -19.04 2.12
N SER A 140 5.24 -19.51 3.34
CA SER A 140 5.65 -18.84 4.57
C SER A 140 6.07 -19.86 5.63
N VAL A 141 6.96 -19.43 6.52
CA VAL A 141 7.39 -20.20 7.69
C VAL A 141 7.43 -19.25 8.87
N SER A 142 6.81 -19.65 9.97
CA SER A 142 6.84 -18.93 11.24
C SER A 142 7.23 -19.87 12.38
N PHE A 143 8.14 -19.41 13.22
CA PHE A 143 8.55 -20.08 14.43
C PHE A 143 8.27 -19.20 15.63
N SER A 144 7.76 -19.78 16.72
CA SER A 144 7.64 -19.07 17.99
C SER A 144 7.92 -19.99 19.18
N ALA A 145 8.49 -19.39 20.22
CA ALA A 145 8.79 -20.07 21.47
C ALA A 145 8.25 -19.26 22.65
N VAL A 146 7.42 -19.91 23.48
CA VAL A 146 6.94 -19.37 24.76
C VAL A 146 7.96 -19.74 25.85
N ILE A 147 8.89 -18.82 26.09
CA ILE A 147 10.03 -19.05 26.99
C ILE A 147 9.55 -19.25 28.43
N SER A 148 8.51 -18.54 28.86
CA SER A 148 7.90 -18.70 30.18
C SER A 148 7.39 -20.12 30.46
N ASP A 149 6.89 -20.81 29.42
CA ASP A 149 6.36 -22.16 29.55
C ASP A 149 7.44 -23.23 29.32
N MET A 150 8.48 -22.87 28.55
CA MET A 150 9.61 -23.73 28.25
C MET A 150 10.52 -23.92 29.48
N LEU A 151 10.91 -22.83 30.16
CA LEU A 151 11.91 -22.84 31.22
C LEU A 151 11.56 -23.83 32.35
N PRO A 152 10.34 -23.87 32.92
CA PRO A 152 10.00 -24.86 33.96
C PRO A 152 10.13 -26.30 33.50
N LYS A 153 9.85 -26.58 32.22
CA LYS A 153 9.89 -27.93 31.66
C LYS A 153 11.29 -28.44 31.38
N ILE A 154 12.25 -27.54 31.27
CA ILE A 154 13.69 -27.90 31.11
C ILE A 154 14.50 -27.75 32.41
N GLY A 155 13.84 -27.58 33.56
CA GLY A 155 14.46 -27.47 34.87
C GLY A 155 14.91 -26.07 35.27
N GLY A 156 14.52 -25.04 34.51
CA GLY A 156 14.73 -23.64 34.85
C GLY A 156 13.56 -23.04 35.63
N SER A 157 13.70 -21.79 36.06
CA SER A 157 12.65 -21.03 36.71
C SER A 157 12.70 -19.57 36.22
N MET A 158 11.55 -18.93 36.23
CA MET A 158 11.41 -17.47 35.97
C MET A 158 11.36 -16.74 37.32
N PRO A 159 11.92 -15.53 37.42
CA PRO A 159 11.69 -14.67 38.58
C PRO A 159 10.21 -14.33 38.74
N ASP A 160 9.70 -14.18 39.95
CA ASP A 160 8.28 -13.90 40.26
C ASP A 160 7.74 -12.61 39.60
N TRP A 161 8.63 -11.64 39.36
CA TRP A 161 8.26 -10.39 38.68
C TRP A 161 8.13 -10.51 37.17
N PHE A 162 8.53 -11.64 36.57
CA PHE A 162 8.49 -11.89 35.14
C PHE A 162 7.33 -12.84 34.82
N SER A 163 6.30 -12.36 34.15
CA SER A 163 5.04 -13.08 34.00
C SER A 163 4.95 -13.88 32.71
N PHE A 164 5.55 -13.40 31.63
CA PHE A 164 5.44 -14.02 30.32
C PHE A 164 6.60 -13.60 29.41
N ALA A 165 7.11 -14.52 28.60
CA ALA A 165 8.04 -14.23 27.53
C ALA A 165 7.78 -15.14 26.32
N LYS A 166 7.65 -14.52 25.16
CA LYS A 166 7.55 -15.20 23.87
C LYS A 166 8.49 -14.53 22.88
N VAL A 167 9.16 -15.32 22.07
CA VAL A 167 9.92 -14.85 20.89
C VAL A 167 9.28 -15.43 19.64
N ARG A 168 9.38 -14.67 18.53
CA ARG A 168 8.85 -15.08 17.23
C ARG A 168 9.78 -14.66 16.11
N ALA A 169 9.85 -15.47 15.06
CA ALA A 169 10.52 -15.13 13.81
C ALA A 169 9.72 -15.70 12.64
N SER A 170 9.61 -14.98 11.56
CA SER A 170 8.90 -15.44 10.37
C SER A 170 9.57 -14.99 9.08
N PHE A 171 9.34 -15.79 8.05
CA PHE A 171 9.62 -15.47 6.65
C PHE A 171 8.38 -15.74 5.84
N ALA A 172 8.03 -14.82 4.93
CA ALA A 172 6.90 -14.97 4.02
C ALA A 172 7.22 -14.42 2.63
N GLU A 173 6.73 -15.10 1.62
CA GLU A 173 6.64 -14.57 0.26
C GLU A 173 5.17 -14.31 -0.08
N VAL A 174 4.90 -13.21 -0.81
CA VAL A 174 3.57 -12.86 -1.31
C VAL A 174 3.71 -12.39 -2.75
N GLY A 175 2.84 -12.92 -3.61
CA GLY A 175 2.73 -12.49 -5.00
C GLY A 175 1.55 -11.55 -5.22
N ASN A 176 1.66 -10.69 -6.23
CA ASN A 176 0.55 -9.88 -6.73
C ASN A 176 0.54 -9.92 -8.25
N ASP A 177 -0.63 -10.03 -8.87
CA ASP A 177 -0.79 -10.11 -10.31
C ASP A 177 -1.13 -8.75 -10.94
N LEU A 178 -1.22 -8.72 -12.27
CA LEU A 178 -1.63 -7.55 -13.04
C LEU A 178 -3.13 -7.25 -12.89
N ASP A 179 -3.49 -6.02 -13.18
CA ASP A 179 -4.86 -5.71 -13.53
C ASP A 179 -5.28 -6.41 -14.82
N PRO A 180 -6.57 -6.71 -15.02
CA PRO A 180 -7.06 -7.34 -16.24
C PRO A 180 -6.67 -6.59 -17.51
N TYR A 181 -6.37 -7.35 -18.57
CA TYR A 181 -6.10 -6.87 -19.94
C TYR A 181 -4.79 -6.07 -20.11
N GLN A 182 -3.85 -6.15 -19.18
CA GLN A 182 -2.54 -5.49 -19.26
C GLN A 182 -1.41 -6.37 -19.83
N LEU A 183 -1.74 -7.38 -20.64
CA LEU A 183 -0.76 -8.25 -21.30
C LEU A 183 -0.60 -7.99 -22.79
N TYR A 184 -1.58 -7.36 -23.39
CA TYR A 184 -1.68 -7.27 -24.84
C TYR A 184 -1.87 -5.82 -25.29
N ASN A 185 -1.15 -5.47 -26.35
CA ASN A 185 -1.31 -4.18 -27.00
C ASN A 185 -2.55 -4.22 -27.90
N PHE A 186 -3.37 -3.20 -27.83
CA PHE A 186 -4.59 -3.06 -28.62
C PHE A 186 -4.68 -1.65 -29.21
N TYR A 187 -5.53 -1.53 -30.22
CA TYR A 187 -5.80 -0.26 -30.86
C TYR A 187 -7.17 0.26 -30.44
N SER A 188 -7.24 1.52 -30.08
CA SER A 188 -8.51 2.23 -29.92
C SER A 188 -9.04 2.60 -31.30
N VAL A 189 -10.26 2.12 -31.61
CA VAL A 189 -10.94 2.43 -32.86
C VAL A 189 -11.83 3.66 -32.67
N GLY A 190 -11.66 4.64 -33.51
CA GLY A 190 -12.41 5.89 -33.51
C GLY A 190 -12.77 6.33 -34.93
N LYS A 191 -13.28 7.57 -35.03
CA LYS A 191 -13.53 8.21 -36.33
C LYS A 191 -12.77 9.53 -36.40
N ASP A 192 -12.29 9.87 -37.59
CA ASP A 192 -11.76 11.19 -37.90
C ASP A 192 -12.92 12.22 -38.12
N PRO A 193 -12.61 13.51 -38.25
CA PRO A 193 -13.65 14.53 -38.53
C PRO A 193 -14.47 14.30 -39.80
N ASN A 194 -13.91 13.51 -40.75
CA ASN A 194 -14.62 13.16 -42.01
C ASN A 194 -15.47 11.88 -41.89
N GLY A 195 -15.49 11.27 -40.68
CA GLY A 195 -16.25 10.03 -40.42
C GLY A 195 -15.51 8.74 -40.78
N ASN A 196 -14.26 8.79 -41.24
CA ASN A 196 -13.47 7.61 -41.57
C ASN A 196 -13.03 6.89 -40.27
N THR A 197 -13.01 5.56 -40.32
CA THR A 197 -12.52 4.77 -39.20
C THR A 197 -11.01 4.93 -39.02
N THR A 198 -10.61 5.24 -37.82
CA THR A 198 -9.20 5.37 -37.42
C THR A 198 -8.86 4.37 -36.33
N ALA A 199 -7.63 3.91 -36.28
CA ALA A 199 -7.09 3.08 -35.20
C ALA A 199 -5.83 3.73 -34.65
N LYS A 200 -5.77 3.89 -33.34
CA LYS A 200 -4.61 4.45 -32.63
C LYS A 200 -4.10 3.43 -31.62
N PRO A 201 -2.77 3.20 -31.51
CA PRO A 201 -2.20 2.34 -30.47
C PRO A 201 -2.50 2.92 -29.08
N GLY A 202 -2.55 2.06 -28.08
CA GLY A 202 -2.59 2.46 -26.68
C GLY A 202 -1.32 3.27 -26.32
N LYS A 203 -1.41 4.09 -25.28
CA LYS A 203 -0.25 4.89 -24.84
C LYS A 203 0.82 4.06 -24.12
N VAL A 204 0.44 2.92 -23.55
CA VAL A 204 1.34 2.01 -22.82
C VAL A 204 1.64 0.81 -23.68
N LEU A 205 2.93 0.51 -23.83
CA LEU A 205 3.40 -0.73 -24.45
C LEU A 205 3.40 -1.82 -23.38
N TYR A 206 2.53 -2.80 -23.50
CA TYR A 206 2.47 -3.95 -22.61
C TYR A 206 3.40 -5.06 -23.08
N ASP A 207 4.07 -5.70 -22.12
CA ASP A 207 4.91 -6.87 -22.34
C ASP A 207 4.18 -8.13 -21.87
N SER A 208 4.05 -9.11 -22.76
CA SER A 208 3.37 -10.37 -22.44
C SER A 208 4.17 -11.29 -21.51
N ASP A 209 5.47 -10.99 -21.29
CA ASP A 209 6.36 -11.81 -20.44
C ASP A 209 6.49 -11.28 -19.01
N VAL A 210 5.67 -10.30 -18.61
CA VAL A 210 5.65 -9.82 -17.23
C VAL A 210 5.25 -10.93 -16.27
N ARG A 211 5.88 -10.91 -15.08
CA ARG A 211 5.66 -11.86 -13.98
C ARG A 211 4.92 -11.17 -12.85
N SER A 212 4.34 -11.97 -11.94
CA SER A 212 3.80 -11.45 -10.70
C SER A 212 4.84 -10.67 -9.92
N GLU A 213 4.43 -9.60 -9.27
CA GLU A 213 5.24 -8.94 -8.25
C GLU A 213 5.57 -9.93 -7.14
N LEU A 214 6.69 -9.75 -6.48
CA LEU A 214 7.14 -10.62 -5.40
C LEU A 214 7.59 -9.78 -4.21
N ILE A 215 6.93 -9.99 -3.09
CA ILE A 215 7.29 -9.39 -1.80
C ILE A 215 7.85 -10.49 -0.92
N LYS A 216 9.08 -10.29 -0.42
CA LYS A 216 9.76 -11.16 0.54
C LYS A 216 9.90 -10.42 1.85
N SER A 217 9.38 -10.98 2.92
CA SER A 217 9.36 -10.35 4.24
C SER A 217 10.00 -11.24 5.29
N TRP A 218 10.82 -10.63 6.13
CA TRP A 218 11.37 -11.19 7.36
C TRP A 218 10.84 -10.40 8.53
N GLU A 219 10.47 -11.08 9.58
CA GLU A 219 10.05 -10.48 10.85
C GLU A 219 10.66 -11.22 12.00
N ALA A 220 11.10 -10.49 13.03
CA ALA A 220 11.50 -11.03 14.32
C ALA A 220 10.96 -10.14 15.44
N GLY A 221 10.45 -10.76 16.49
CA GLY A 221 9.83 -10.01 17.59
C GLY A 221 9.78 -10.79 18.88
N PHE A 222 9.37 -10.08 19.92
CA PHE A 222 9.15 -10.65 21.25
C PHE A 222 7.96 -9.98 21.94
N ASP A 223 7.29 -10.73 22.82
CA ASP A 223 6.29 -10.27 23.79
C ASP A 223 6.78 -10.64 25.18
N ILE A 224 6.96 -9.63 26.03
CA ILE A 224 7.43 -9.81 27.40
C ILE A 224 6.46 -9.10 28.33
N ARG A 225 6.08 -9.77 29.44
CA ARG A 225 5.18 -9.21 30.45
C ARG A 225 5.75 -9.36 31.85
N PHE A 226 5.49 -8.35 32.67
CA PHE A 226 6.02 -8.21 34.01
C PHE A 226 4.91 -7.95 35.02
N PHE A 227 5.19 -8.25 36.31
CA PHE A 227 4.38 -7.90 37.46
C PHE A 227 2.91 -8.39 37.33
N ASN A 228 2.72 -9.69 37.08
CA ASN A 228 1.42 -10.30 36.83
C ASN A 228 0.66 -9.61 35.67
N ASN A 229 1.36 -9.42 34.55
CA ASN A 229 0.87 -8.78 33.33
C ASN A 229 0.50 -7.28 33.49
N ARG A 230 0.92 -6.61 34.55
CA ARG A 230 0.67 -5.17 34.72
C ARG A 230 1.48 -4.31 33.77
N LEU A 231 2.63 -4.77 33.30
CA LEU A 231 3.44 -4.12 32.29
C LEU A 231 3.72 -5.12 31.18
N GLY A 232 3.40 -4.76 29.94
CA GLY A 232 3.68 -5.55 28.74
C GLY A 232 4.45 -4.76 27.71
N LEU A 233 5.42 -5.41 27.06
CA LEU A 233 6.22 -4.88 25.97
C LEU A 233 6.21 -5.91 24.83
N ASP A 234 5.61 -5.53 23.70
CA ASP A 234 5.73 -6.25 22.42
C ASP A 234 6.58 -5.41 21.47
N ALA A 235 7.56 -6.02 20.85
CA ALA A 235 8.39 -5.36 19.85
C ALA A 235 8.63 -6.29 18.66
N ALA A 236 8.54 -5.74 17.46
CA ALA A 236 8.80 -6.42 16.21
C ALA A 236 9.67 -5.57 15.29
N TRP A 237 10.70 -6.16 14.75
CA TRP A 237 11.46 -5.65 13.61
C TRP A 237 11.05 -6.41 12.37
N TYR A 238 10.91 -5.68 11.26
CA TYR A 238 10.62 -6.27 9.98
C TYR A 238 11.48 -5.69 8.87
N LYS A 239 11.69 -6.49 7.85
CA LYS A 239 12.33 -6.11 6.60
C LYS A 239 11.61 -6.77 5.43
N SER A 240 11.11 -5.97 4.50
CA SER A 240 10.37 -6.41 3.33
C SER A 240 11.00 -5.85 2.07
N ASN A 241 11.19 -6.71 1.07
CA ASN A 241 11.64 -6.33 -0.26
C ASN A 241 10.55 -6.64 -1.29
N ALA A 242 10.01 -5.60 -1.90
CA ALA A 242 9.10 -5.71 -3.02
C ALA A 242 9.90 -5.64 -4.31
N THR A 243 10.02 -6.78 -4.98
CA THR A 243 10.77 -6.96 -6.23
C THR A 243 9.83 -7.24 -7.39
N ARG A 244 10.31 -7.08 -8.63
CA ARG A 244 9.50 -7.25 -9.84
C ARG A 244 8.27 -6.33 -9.85
N GLN A 245 8.43 -5.08 -9.31
CA GLN A 245 7.34 -4.11 -9.32
C GLN A 245 6.94 -3.81 -10.76
N LEU A 246 5.64 -3.69 -10.99
CA LEU A 246 5.09 -3.37 -12.31
C LEU A 246 5.11 -1.86 -12.50
N LEU A 247 6.12 -1.36 -13.21
CA LEU A 247 6.34 0.06 -13.45
C LEU A 247 6.04 0.42 -14.89
N ASP A 248 5.46 1.61 -15.09
CA ASP A 248 5.30 2.23 -16.40
C ASP A 248 6.50 3.14 -16.68
N LEU A 249 7.52 2.61 -17.34
CA LEU A 249 8.71 3.39 -17.69
C LEU A 249 8.44 4.30 -18.88
N PRO A 250 8.78 5.60 -18.80
CA PRO A 250 8.69 6.51 -19.94
C PRO A 250 9.46 5.99 -21.15
N MET A 251 8.90 6.14 -22.34
CA MET A 251 9.52 5.81 -23.60
C MET A 251 9.78 7.06 -24.44
N ASP A 252 10.69 6.95 -25.39
CA ASP A 252 10.88 7.97 -26.40
C ASP A 252 9.56 8.17 -27.18
N PRO A 253 9.03 9.41 -27.28
CA PRO A 253 7.80 9.71 -28.03
C PRO A 253 7.81 9.23 -29.48
N PHE A 254 8.97 9.12 -30.11
CA PHE A 254 9.11 8.58 -31.48
C PHE A 254 8.79 7.08 -31.57
N SER A 255 8.77 6.35 -30.46
CA SER A 255 8.31 4.94 -30.42
C SER A 255 6.82 4.78 -30.69
N GLY A 256 6.03 5.86 -30.61
CA GLY A 256 4.57 5.84 -30.67
C GLY A 256 3.88 5.49 -29.34
N TYR A 257 4.64 5.21 -28.28
CA TYR A 257 4.16 4.94 -26.93
C TYR A 257 4.67 5.96 -25.93
N ALA A 258 3.90 6.25 -24.90
CA ALA A 258 4.33 7.13 -23.81
C ALA A 258 5.15 6.39 -22.76
N SER A 259 4.83 5.11 -22.53
CA SER A 259 5.51 4.28 -21.55
C SER A 259 5.47 2.79 -21.91
N ARG A 260 6.34 1.99 -21.30
CA ARG A 260 6.35 0.53 -21.35
C ARG A 260 6.15 -0.03 -19.95
N LYS A 261 5.20 -0.98 -19.80
CA LYS A 261 4.98 -1.69 -18.56
C LYS A 261 5.90 -2.90 -18.47
N ILE A 262 6.72 -2.95 -17.44
CA ILE A 262 7.69 -4.03 -17.20
C ILE A 262 7.79 -4.36 -15.71
N ASN A 263 8.34 -5.53 -15.42
CA ASN A 263 8.80 -5.83 -14.05
C ASN A 263 10.15 -5.16 -13.82
N ALA A 264 10.21 -4.26 -12.85
CA ALA A 264 11.44 -3.57 -12.49
C ALA A 264 11.45 -3.21 -11.01
N GLY A 265 12.63 -2.89 -10.53
CA GLY A 265 12.81 -2.31 -9.22
C GLY A 265 12.82 -3.30 -8.05
N ASN A 266 13.38 -2.79 -6.96
CA ASN A 266 13.42 -3.39 -5.65
C ASN A 266 13.20 -2.27 -4.63
N ILE A 267 12.05 -2.31 -3.97
CA ILE A 267 11.69 -1.35 -2.93
C ILE A 267 11.78 -2.08 -1.59
N GLN A 268 12.66 -1.61 -0.73
CA GLN A 268 12.84 -2.15 0.62
C GLN A 268 12.08 -1.30 1.63
N ASN A 269 11.29 -1.95 2.48
CA ASN A 269 10.77 -1.40 3.72
C ASN A 269 11.43 -2.10 4.90
N GLU A 270 11.91 -1.32 5.85
CA GLU A 270 12.51 -1.84 7.08
C GLU A 270 12.01 -0.99 8.24
N GLY A 271 11.56 -1.63 9.31
CA GLY A 271 10.93 -0.91 10.39
C GLY A 271 10.98 -1.59 11.73
N LEU A 272 10.54 -0.83 12.72
CA LEU A 272 10.39 -1.26 14.10
C LEU A 272 9.01 -0.83 14.60
N GLU A 273 8.30 -1.76 15.21
CA GLU A 273 7.04 -1.54 15.89
C GLU A 273 7.19 -1.93 17.36
N ILE A 274 6.72 -1.05 18.25
CA ILE A 274 6.79 -1.28 19.70
C ILE A 274 5.43 -0.93 20.28
N SER A 275 4.88 -1.85 21.09
CA SER A 275 3.69 -1.64 21.90
C SER A 275 4.05 -1.79 23.37
N LEU A 276 3.88 -0.73 24.13
CA LEU A 276 4.05 -0.72 25.58
C LEU A 276 2.67 -0.53 26.21
N ASN A 277 2.24 -1.48 27.04
CA ASN A 277 0.99 -1.38 27.75
C ASN A 277 1.21 -1.53 29.24
N GLY A 278 0.48 -0.74 30.04
CA GLY A 278 0.64 -0.73 31.47
C GLY A 278 -0.68 -0.51 32.21
N THR A 279 -0.95 -1.31 33.23
CA THR A 279 -1.97 -1.06 34.25
C THR A 279 -1.28 -0.35 35.43
N ILE A 280 -1.37 1.00 35.45
CA ILE A 280 -0.65 1.84 36.41
C ILE A 280 -1.36 1.77 37.75
N LEU A 281 -2.68 1.94 37.73
CA LEU A 281 -3.54 1.82 38.89
C LEU A 281 -4.65 0.80 38.60
N ASP A 282 -4.86 -0.12 39.53
CA ASP A 282 -5.90 -1.12 39.44
C ASP A 282 -6.67 -1.12 40.79
N ASN A 283 -7.71 -0.29 40.86
CA ASN A 283 -8.56 -0.17 42.04
C ASN A 283 -10.04 -0.14 41.63
N PRO A 284 -10.73 -1.28 41.58
CA PRO A 284 -12.14 -1.36 41.18
C PRO A 284 -13.08 -0.50 42.06
N ALA A 285 -12.74 -0.23 43.32
CA ALA A 285 -13.49 0.63 44.21
C ALA A 285 -13.11 2.10 44.15
N GLY A 286 -12.04 2.43 43.41
CA GLY A 286 -11.48 3.78 43.27
C GLY A 286 -11.08 4.12 41.84
N LEU A 287 -9.89 4.70 41.67
CA LEU A 287 -9.36 5.05 40.38
C LEU A 287 -8.57 3.88 39.78
N SER A 288 -8.97 3.45 38.60
CA SER A 288 -8.18 2.57 37.74
C SER A 288 -7.62 3.39 36.57
N TRP A 289 -6.36 3.13 36.21
CA TRP A 289 -5.69 3.77 35.08
C TRP A 289 -4.86 2.76 34.31
N SER A 290 -5.15 2.63 33.00
CA SER A 290 -4.33 1.92 32.06
C SER A 290 -3.83 2.84 30.94
N SER A 291 -2.62 2.59 30.47
CA SER A 291 -1.96 3.37 29.42
C SER A 291 -1.34 2.44 28.38
N THR A 292 -1.50 2.79 27.11
CA THR A 292 -0.89 2.05 25.99
C THR A 292 -0.20 3.04 25.06
N ALA A 293 1.07 2.80 24.78
CA ALA A 293 1.85 3.53 23.79
C ALA A 293 2.22 2.60 22.64
N GLN A 294 1.90 2.99 21.41
CA GLN A 294 2.23 2.26 20.19
C GLN A 294 3.12 3.11 19.33
N PHE A 295 4.35 2.70 19.15
CA PHE A 295 5.37 3.38 18.35
C PHE A 295 5.61 2.62 17.06
N SER A 296 5.76 3.33 15.93
CA SER A 296 6.13 2.75 14.65
C SER A 296 7.14 3.62 13.90
N LEU A 297 8.14 2.96 13.34
CA LEU A 297 9.16 3.52 12.49
C LEU A 297 9.23 2.68 11.22
N ASN A 298 9.12 3.29 10.05
CA ASN A 298 9.36 2.62 8.77
C ASN A 298 10.36 3.43 7.94
N ARG A 299 11.34 2.75 7.37
CA ARG A 299 12.30 3.28 6.39
C ARG A 299 12.05 2.61 5.06
N ASN A 300 11.41 3.32 4.16
CA ASN A 300 11.26 2.90 2.77
C ASN A 300 12.50 3.32 1.99
N LYS A 301 13.06 2.44 1.19
CA LYS A 301 14.26 2.73 0.39
C LYS A 301 14.17 2.08 -0.99
N ILE A 302 14.38 2.88 -2.03
CA ILE A 302 14.51 2.39 -3.40
C ILE A 302 15.91 1.79 -3.56
N LYS A 303 16.00 0.47 -3.67
CA LYS A 303 17.28 -0.22 -3.86
C LYS A 303 17.70 -0.24 -5.31
N GLU A 304 16.73 -0.41 -6.19
CA GLU A 304 16.94 -0.57 -7.62
C GLU A 304 15.68 -0.15 -8.37
N LEU A 305 15.85 0.43 -9.51
CA LEU A 305 14.83 0.64 -10.53
C LEU A 305 15.20 -0.17 -11.78
N TYR A 306 14.75 0.23 -12.95
CA TYR A 306 15.17 -0.37 -14.20
C TYR A 306 16.58 0.11 -14.59
N GLU A 307 17.33 -0.70 -15.35
CA GLU A 307 18.68 -0.38 -15.82
C GLU A 307 18.71 0.99 -16.53
N GLY A 308 19.62 1.86 -16.09
CA GLY A 308 19.75 3.23 -16.60
C GLY A 308 18.75 4.24 -16.01
N VAL A 309 17.78 3.81 -15.19
CA VAL A 309 16.82 4.71 -14.54
C VAL A 309 17.21 4.91 -13.08
N ASN A 310 17.66 6.12 -12.75
CA ASN A 310 18.06 6.47 -11.38
C ASN A 310 16.97 7.22 -10.61
N LEU A 311 15.93 7.69 -11.30
CA LEU A 311 14.82 8.44 -10.74
C LEU A 311 13.51 8.02 -11.41
N TYR A 312 12.51 7.67 -10.63
CA TYR A 312 11.15 7.41 -11.10
C TYR A 312 10.23 8.55 -10.68
N ASP A 313 9.57 9.19 -11.65
CA ASP A 313 8.58 10.25 -11.40
C ASP A 313 7.24 9.61 -11.07
N ILE A 314 6.82 9.71 -9.80
CA ILE A 314 5.54 9.19 -9.33
C ILE A 314 4.42 10.13 -9.76
N LYS A 315 4.63 11.43 -9.57
CA LYS A 315 3.64 12.46 -9.89
C LYS A 315 4.29 13.84 -9.99
N THR A 316 3.98 14.55 -11.06
CA THR A 316 4.34 15.97 -11.21
C THR A 316 3.11 16.83 -10.98
N PHE A 317 3.28 17.88 -10.18
CA PHE A 317 2.33 18.97 -9.95
C PHE A 317 3.06 20.28 -10.21
N ASP A 318 2.45 21.26 -10.82
CA ASP A 318 2.96 22.61 -11.08
C ASP A 318 4.46 22.83 -10.75
N ALA A 319 4.77 23.23 -9.51
CA ALA A 319 6.12 23.57 -9.04
C ALA A 319 6.90 22.39 -8.47
N ILE A 320 6.25 21.25 -8.15
CA ILE A 320 6.90 20.12 -7.47
C ILE A 320 6.78 18.80 -8.24
N GLN A 321 7.69 17.89 -7.93
CA GLN A 321 7.66 16.49 -8.35
C GLN A 321 7.72 15.59 -7.13
N ILE A 322 6.91 14.55 -7.11
CA ILE A 322 7.03 13.45 -6.15
C ILE A 322 7.75 12.33 -6.85
N VAL A 323 8.88 11.93 -6.31
CA VAL A 323 9.82 11.04 -6.98
C VAL A 323 10.25 9.88 -6.10
N ALA A 324 10.81 8.85 -6.73
CA ALA A 324 11.47 7.71 -6.10
C ALA A 324 12.90 7.58 -6.68
N PRO A 325 13.92 8.22 -6.08
CA PRO A 325 15.30 8.10 -6.53
C PRO A 325 15.95 6.81 -6.01
N VAL A 326 16.82 6.20 -6.80
CA VAL A 326 17.63 5.08 -6.34
C VAL A 326 18.51 5.50 -5.17
N GLY A 327 18.48 4.72 -4.08
CA GLY A 327 19.16 5.04 -2.82
C GLY A 327 18.38 5.97 -1.89
N GLY A 328 17.35 6.66 -2.39
CA GLY A 328 16.45 7.52 -1.63
C GLY A 328 15.16 6.85 -1.18
N TYR A 329 14.18 7.66 -0.79
CA TYR A 329 12.88 7.21 -0.31
C TYR A 329 11.83 7.26 -1.42
N TYR A 330 10.84 6.37 -1.34
CA TYR A 330 9.64 6.48 -2.15
C TYR A 330 8.79 7.68 -1.69
N GLY A 331 8.58 8.64 -2.60
CA GLY A 331 7.80 9.83 -2.30
C GLY A 331 8.61 11.00 -1.75
N GLU A 332 9.88 11.12 -2.16
CA GLU A 332 10.63 12.35 -1.97
C GLU A 332 9.98 13.48 -2.79
N ILE A 333 9.91 14.66 -2.20
CA ILE A 333 9.35 15.85 -2.82
C ILE A 333 10.51 16.69 -3.33
N TYR A 334 10.53 16.93 -4.64
CA TYR A 334 11.51 17.77 -5.33
C TYR A 334 10.82 19.06 -5.78
N GLY A 335 11.48 20.16 -5.57
CA GLY A 335 11.01 21.49 -5.98
C GLY A 335 12.17 22.43 -6.26
N GLN A 336 11.86 23.56 -6.87
CA GLN A 336 12.82 24.64 -7.01
C GLN A 336 13.00 25.32 -5.64
N THR A 337 14.24 25.70 -5.33
CA THR A 337 14.61 26.41 -4.11
C THR A 337 15.29 27.72 -4.47
N PHE A 338 15.44 28.61 -3.49
CA PHE A 338 16.26 29.79 -3.68
C PHE A 338 17.74 29.41 -3.81
N MET A 339 18.42 30.02 -4.77
CA MET A 339 19.87 29.87 -4.91
C MET A 339 20.57 30.35 -3.63
N ARG A 340 21.58 29.61 -3.22
CA ARG A 340 22.39 29.95 -2.03
C ARG A 340 23.85 29.99 -2.41
N VAL A 341 24.61 30.81 -1.69
CA VAL A 341 26.07 30.85 -1.83
C VAL A 341 26.65 29.50 -1.40
N THR A 342 27.32 28.81 -2.30
CA THR A 342 27.89 27.47 -2.11
C THR A 342 29.36 27.44 -1.75
N ASP A 343 30.07 28.59 -1.87
CA ASP A 343 31.48 28.71 -1.48
C ASP A 343 31.59 28.73 0.07
N GLU A 344 32.13 27.65 0.61
CA GLU A 344 32.31 27.46 2.05
C GLU A 344 33.29 28.46 2.66
N ASN A 345 34.21 29.06 1.86
CA ASN A 345 35.12 30.08 2.34
C ASN A 345 34.53 31.49 2.31
N SER A 346 33.34 31.65 1.74
CA SER A 346 32.66 32.93 1.68
C SER A 346 32.05 33.31 3.03
N PRO A 347 32.18 34.55 3.48
CA PRO A 347 31.46 35.03 4.67
C PRO A 347 29.94 35.03 4.50
N HIS A 348 29.48 34.77 3.27
CA HIS A 348 28.06 34.67 2.90
C HIS A 348 27.58 33.24 2.65
N TYR A 349 28.39 32.23 3.00
CA TYR A 349 28.00 30.82 2.83
C TYR A 349 26.58 30.54 3.36
N GLY A 350 25.79 29.85 2.55
CA GLY A 350 24.40 29.48 2.87
C GLY A 350 23.36 30.62 2.77
N LYS A 351 23.77 31.88 2.57
CA LYS A 351 22.83 32.98 2.35
C LYS A 351 22.16 32.90 0.96
N ILE A 352 20.94 33.42 0.89
CA ILE A 352 20.19 33.46 -0.38
C ILE A 352 20.87 34.47 -1.33
N VAL A 353 21.02 34.09 -2.57
CA VAL A 353 21.52 34.97 -3.67
C VAL A 353 20.34 35.79 -4.17
N VAL A 354 20.56 37.11 -4.30
CA VAL A 354 19.59 38.03 -4.88
C VAL A 354 20.08 38.55 -6.22
N GLY A 355 19.16 38.81 -7.13
CA GLY A 355 19.42 39.43 -8.41
C GLY A 355 19.63 40.95 -8.30
N ASP A 356 19.90 41.59 -9.45
CA ASP A 356 20.07 43.02 -9.55
C ASP A 356 18.80 43.82 -9.19
N ASP A 357 17.65 43.17 -9.26
CA ASP A 357 16.33 43.66 -8.85
C ASP A 357 16.08 43.54 -7.34
N GLY A 358 17.03 42.95 -6.59
CA GLY A 358 16.91 42.71 -5.16
C GLY A 358 16.02 41.53 -4.78
N LEU A 359 15.50 40.75 -5.76
CA LEU A 359 14.68 39.55 -5.51
C LEU A 359 15.55 38.31 -5.39
N PRO A 360 15.11 37.31 -4.60
CA PRO A 360 15.78 36.03 -4.50
C PRO A 360 15.81 35.30 -5.85
N LEU A 361 16.99 34.82 -6.23
CA LEU A 361 17.14 33.99 -7.42
C LEU A 361 16.66 32.56 -7.13
N ILE A 362 15.90 32.01 -8.08
CA ILE A 362 15.36 30.64 -8.01
C ILE A 362 16.35 29.70 -8.72
N SER A 363 16.62 28.55 -8.12
CA SER A 363 17.42 27.49 -8.73
C SER A 363 16.75 26.99 -10.00
N THR A 364 17.50 26.81 -11.07
CA THR A 364 17.03 26.20 -12.31
C THR A 364 16.74 24.69 -12.17
N GLU A 365 17.46 24.06 -11.24
CA GLU A 365 17.31 22.63 -10.97
C GLU A 365 16.42 22.40 -9.73
N LYS A 366 15.60 21.35 -9.82
CA LYS A 366 14.81 20.89 -8.67
C LYS A 366 15.70 20.08 -7.74
N SER A 367 15.58 20.33 -6.46
CA SER A 367 16.27 19.60 -5.38
C SER A 367 15.26 19.06 -4.39
N LYS A 368 15.70 18.12 -3.56
CA LYS A 368 14.86 17.55 -2.50
C LYS A 368 14.49 18.63 -1.49
N VAL A 369 13.19 18.92 -1.38
CA VAL A 369 12.63 19.88 -0.42
C VAL A 369 11.88 19.20 0.71
N GLY A 370 11.57 17.91 0.59
CA GLY A 370 10.88 17.15 1.62
C GLY A 370 10.72 15.67 1.31
N ASN A 371 10.02 14.99 2.18
CA ASN A 371 9.62 13.60 2.04
C ASN A 371 8.19 13.44 2.58
N GLN A 372 7.32 12.73 1.87
CA GLN A 372 5.93 12.51 2.30
C GLN A 372 5.81 11.59 3.52
N SER A 373 6.77 10.68 3.72
CA SER A 373 6.75 9.71 4.82
C SER A 373 7.21 10.35 6.13
N PRO A 374 6.52 10.09 7.25
CA PRO A 374 6.98 10.55 8.56
C PRO A 374 8.26 9.81 8.96
N ASP A 375 9.03 10.43 9.85
CA ASP A 375 10.20 9.81 10.47
C ASP A 375 9.79 8.71 11.44
N TRP A 376 8.73 8.94 12.21
CA TRP A 376 8.09 7.99 13.08
C TRP A 376 6.68 8.44 13.47
N MET A 377 5.89 7.51 13.97
CA MET A 377 4.55 7.75 14.49
C MET A 377 4.40 7.09 15.86
N MET A 378 3.57 7.70 16.72
CA MET A 378 3.23 7.13 18.01
C MET A 378 1.78 7.47 18.36
N GLY A 379 1.02 6.47 18.79
CA GLY A 379 -0.28 6.62 19.42
C GLY A 379 -0.17 6.39 20.91
N TRP A 380 -0.71 7.28 21.73
CA TRP A 380 -0.72 7.15 23.18
C TRP A 380 -2.12 7.23 23.74
N THR A 381 -2.65 6.08 24.13
CA THR A 381 -4.01 5.92 24.69
C THR A 381 -3.95 5.83 26.21
N ASN A 382 -4.81 6.57 26.88
CA ASN A 382 -5.00 6.52 28.32
C ASN A 382 -6.47 6.27 28.64
N ASN A 383 -6.73 5.34 29.56
CA ASN A 383 -8.06 5.01 30.04
C ASN A 383 -8.09 5.16 31.57
N PHE A 384 -9.04 5.93 32.04
CA PHE A 384 -9.31 6.16 33.46
C PHE A 384 -10.72 5.71 33.78
N SER A 385 -10.89 5.00 34.87
CA SER A 385 -12.21 4.61 35.40
C SER A 385 -12.29 4.96 36.89
N TYR A 386 -13.34 5.66 37.27
CA TYR A 386 -13.57 6.04 38.67
C TYR A 386 -15.06 6.03 38.98
N LYS A 387 -15.51 5.14 39.86
CA LYS A 387 -16.90 5.07 40.38
C LYS A 387 -17.98 5.19 39.30
N GLY A 388 -17.83 4.47 38.19
CA GLY A 388 -18.78 4.47 37.06
C GLY A 388 -18.54 5.53 35.99
N PHE A 389 -17.61 6.49 36.21
CA PHE A 389 -17.15 7.41 35.17
C PHE A 389 -15.97 6.79 34.41
N ASN A 390 -15.99 6.88 33.09
CA ASN A 390 -14.90 6.43 32.24
C ASN A 390 -14.45 7.59 31.35
N LEU A 391 -13.14 7.84 31.33
CA LEU A 391 -12.49 8.80 30.46
C LEU A 391 -11.43 8.07 29.65
N SER A 392 -11.52 8.17 28.33
CA SER A 392 -10.49 7.67 27.42
C SER A 392 -10.08 8.77 26.47
N PHE A 393 -8.78 8.90 26.23
CA PHE A 393 -8.26 9.77 25.19
C PHE A 393 -7.04 9.15 24.50
N LEU A 394 -6.88 9.49 23.23
CA LEU A 394 -5.74 9.14 22.38
C LEU A 394 -5.03 10.42 21.96
N ILE A 395 -3.71 10.41 22.02
CA ILE A 395 -2.85 11.42 21.44
C ILE A 395 -2.04 10.76 20.33
N ASP A 396 -2.19 11.25 19.11
CA ASP A 396 -1.43 10.78 17.94
C ASP A 396 -0.29 11.75 17.65
N PHE A 397 0.92 11.19 17.54
CA PHE A 397 2.12 11.88 17.13
C PHE A 397 2.51 11.40 15.73
N ARG A 398 2.73 12.35 14.85
CA ARG A 398 3.35 12.13 13.54
C ARG A 398 4.50 13.13 13.41
N ILE A 399 5.72 12.62 13.48
CA ILE A 399 6.92 13.45 13.41
C ILE A 399 7.58 13.26 12.07
N GLY A 400 8.00 14.40 11.47
CA GLY A 400 8.50 14.42 10.10
C GLY A 400 7.37 14.30 9.06
N GLY A 401 7.78 14.14 7.81
CA GLY A 401 6.89 14.18 6.67
C GLY A 401 6.56 15.61 6.22
N SER A 402 6.45 15.79 4.93
CA SER A 402 6.15 17.06 4.28
C SER A 402 4.88 16.95 3.46
N ILE A 403 4.07 18.00 3.46
CA ILE A 403 2.84 18.10 2.67
C ILE A 403 2.96 19.34 1.79
N TYR A 404 2.75 19.15 0.48
CA TYR A 404 2.62 20.26 -0.46
C TYR A 404 1.21 20.84 -0.38
N SER A 405 1.11 22.16 -0.18
CA SER A 405 -0.14 22.89 -0.20
C SER A 405 -0.22 23.72 -1.48
N ALA A 406 -0.99 23.26 -2.46
CA ALA A 406 -1.24 24.03 -3.69
C ALA A 406 -1.95 25.37 -3.41
N THR A 407 -2.82 25.43 -2.40
CA THR A 407 -3.50 26.65 -2.00
C THR A 407 -2.55 27.72 -1.44
N ALA A 408 -1.46 27.30 -0.78
CA ALA A 408 -0.47 28.25 -0.24
C ALA A 408 0.59 28.61 -1.29
N SER A 409 0.69 27.86 -2.38
CA SER A 409 1.64 28.07 -3.49
C SER A 409 1.12 29.09 -4.52
N ASN A 410 -0.18 29.31 -4.58
CA ASN A 410 -0.86 30.29 -5.41
C ASN A 410 -1.18 31.53 -4.57
#